data_cf7e493336298a840cf02be2f7e840a6
#
_entry.id   cf7e493336298a840cf02be2f7e840a6
#
_cell.length_a   1.000
_cell.length_b   1.000
_cell.length_c   1.000
_cell.angle_alpha   90.00
_cell.angle_beta   90.00
_cell.angle_gamma   90.00
#
_symmetry.space_group_name_H-M   'P 1'
#
loop_
_entity.id
_entity.type
_entity.pdbx_description
1 polymer ?
#
loop_
_entity_poly.entity_id
_entity_poly.type
_entity_poly.pdbx_seq_one_letter_code
_entity_poly.pdbx_strand_id
1 'polypeptide(L)'
;MLPFGKISILAKREPLVDFSLFDPNSPLGGRFEIDGCNHQRFEMSQLDGILFEDFPEMKIIGYKDVTEKEFWVRGHMPGFALMPGVVMCEAAAQLSSYFAVKYDMLGCDVIGLGGIENVRFRGSVFPGQRLIIMVQGTRLRHGGLIYCKFQGWVDQVLVVDGELKGVPLFEASERIGRAKPDPV
;
A
#
# COMPACT_ATOMS: atom_id res chain seq x y z
N MET A 1 20.87 11.62 -36.63
CA MET A 1 20.71 10.47 -35.72
C MET A 1 21.59 10.75 -34.52
N LEU A 2 21.00 11.35 -33.45
CA LEU A 2 21.73 11.70 -32.23
C LEU A 2 21.75 10.45 -31.31
N PRO A 3 22.90 10.10 -30.71
CA PRO A 3 22.99 8.95 -29.83
C PRO A 3 22.19 9.24 -28.54
N PHE A 4 21.25 8.36 -28.24
CA PHE A 4 20.57 8.36 -26.92
C PHE A 4 21.64 8.27 -25.82
N GLY A 5 21.75 9.33 -25.04
CA GLY A 5 22.65 9.40 -23.91
C GLY A 5 22.40 8.22 -22.96
N LYS A 6 23.49 7.64 -22.45
CA LYS A 6 23.49 6.60 -21.43
C LYS A 6 22.58 7.04 -20.27
N ILE A 7 21.44 6.35 -20.12
CA ILE A 7 20.61 6.46 -18.91
C ILE A 7 21.55 6.06 -17.76
N SER A 8 21.82 7.01 -16.88
CA SER A 8 22.53 6.78 -15.63
C SER A 8 21.93 5.54 -14.98
N ILE A 9 22.79 4.54 -14.67
CA ILE A 9 22.41 3.37 -13.90
C ILE A 9 21.93 3.91 -12.54
N LEU A 10 20.61 4.09 -12.41
CA LEU A 10 19.99 4.42 -11.12
C LEU A 10 20.43 3.32 -10.15
N ALA A 11 21.12 3.69 -9.09
CA ALA A 11 21.58 2.75 -8.08
C ALA A 11 20.38 1.83 -7.70
N LYS A 12 20.59 0.52 -7.81
CA LYS A 12 19.59 -0.49 -7.48
C LYS A 12 19.13 -0.23 -6.04
N ARG A 13 17.89 0.18 -5.86
CA ARG A 13 17.39 0.37 -4.50
C ARG A 13 17.19 -0.99 -3.85
N GLU A 14 17.72 -1.14 -2.65
CA GLU A 14 17.49 -2.33 -1.85
C GLU A 14 16.04 -2.37 -1.38
N PRO A 15 15.40 -3.55 -1.34
CA PRO A 15 14.06 -3.71 -0.78
C PRO A 15 14.06 -3.41 0.72
N LEU A 16 12.96 -2.85 1.23
CA LEU A 16 12.76 -2.58 2.66
C LEU A 16 12.76 -3.88 3.50
N VAL A 17 12.35 -4.98 2.88
CA VAL A 17 12.40 -6.34 3.45
C VAL A 17 12.97 -7.27 2.39
N ASP A 18 13.91 -8.12 2.76
CA ASP A 18 14.50 -9.10 1.84
C ASP A 18 13.43 -10.08 1.35
N PHE A 19 13.39 -10.36 0.05
CA PHE A 19 12.44 -11.28 -0.57
C PHE A 19 12.56 -12.72 -0.07
N SER A 20 13.67 -13.10 0.52
CA SER A 20 13.87 -14.43 1.14
C SER A 20 13.12 -14.63 2.46
N LEU A 21 12.60 -13.54 3.07
CA LEU A 21 11.95 -13.59 4.39
C LEU A 21 10.44 -13.88 4.31
N PHE A 22 9.87 -13.98 3.12
CA PHE A 22 8.45 -14.29 2.95
C PHE A 22 8.20 -15.10 1.67
N ASP A 23 7.11 -15.89 1.69
CA ASP A 23 6.62 -16.59 0.51
C ASP A 23 5.42 -15.81 -0.08
N PRO A 24 5.50 -15.32 -1.32
CA PRO A 24 4.40 -14.59 -1.95
C PRO A 24 3.12 -15.43 -2.16
N ASN A 25 3.21 -16.77 -2.03
CA ASN A 25 2.08 -17.68 -2.18
C ASN A 25 1.50 -18.17 -0.84
N SER A 26 2.08 -17.76 0.29
CA SER A 26 1.66 -18.17 1.64
C SER A 26 1.29 -16.96 2.49
N PRO A 27 0.10 -16.34 2.28
CA PRO A 27 -0.32 -15.17 3.03
C PRO A 27 -0.58 -15.52 4.50
N LEU A 28 -0.19 -14.60 5.40
CA LEU A 28 -0.46 -14.64 6.84
C LEU A 28 -1.90 -14.25 7.16
N GLY A 29 -2.53 -13.42 6.32
CA GLY A 29 -3.89 -12.94 6.45
C GLY A 29 -4.44 -12.49 5.12
N GLY A 30 -5.75 -12.47 5.00
CA GLY A 30 -6.47 -12.10 3.80
C GLY A 30 -7.43 -10.93 4.00
N ARG A 31 -8.45 -10.85 3.17
CA ARG A 31 -9.43 -9.77 3.18
C ARG A 31 -10.13 -9.61 4.52
N PHE A 32 -10.45 -10.70 5.21
CA PHE A 32 -11.16 -10.64 6.49
C PHE A 32 -10.36 -9.88 7.56
N GLU A 33 -9.06 -10.18 7.69
CA GLU A 33 -8.16 -9.50 8.63
C GLU A 33 -7.96 -8.02 8.24
N ILE A 34 -7.83 -7.74 6.94
CA ILE A 34 -7.67 -6.38 6.43
C ILE A 34 -8.92 -5.56 6.72
N ASP A 35 -10.10 -6.09 6.45
CA ASP A 35 -11.39 -5.42 6.66
C ASP A 35 -11.71 -5.20 8.14
N GLY A 36 -11.08 -5.97 9.03
CA GLY A 36 -11.15 -5.76 10.49
C GLY A 36 -10.41 -4.50 10.96
N CYS A 37 -9.43 -4.03 10.20
CA CYS A 37 -8.63 -2.84 10.54
C CYS A 37 -8.91 -1.66 9.62
N ASN A 38 -9.11 -1.90 8.32
CA ASN A 38 -9.33 -0.86 7.33
C ASN A 38 -10.82 -0.63 7.07
N HIS A 39 -11.19 0.62 6.82
CA HIS A 39 -12.58 1.02 6.54
C HIS A 39 -12.92 1.10 5.05
N GLN A 40 -11.94 0.99 4.15
CA GLN A 40 -12.19 0.97 2.70
C GLN A 40 -12.94 -0.30 2.31
N ARG A 41 -13.90 -0.15 1.39
CA ARG A 41 -14.73 -1.25 0.88
C ARG A 41 -14.88 -1.14 -0.63
N PHE A 42 -15.38 -2.21 -1.24
CA PHE A 42 -15.68 -2.27 -2.67
C PHE A 42 -14.44 -1.93 -3.51
N GLU A 43 -14.58 -1.06 -4.50
CA GLU A 43 -13.53 -0.65 -5.42
C GLU A 43 -12.36 0.07 -4.73
N MET A 44 -12.60 0.65 -3.55
CA MET A 44 -11.53 1.30 -2.78
C MET A 44 -10.67 0.34 -1.97
N SER A 45 -11.03 -0.93 -1.86
CA SER A 45 -10.18 -1.92 -1.21
C SER A 45 -9.03 -2.35 -2.14
N GLN A 46 -7.82 -1.92 -1.82
CA GLN A 46 -6.63 -2.10 -2.67
C GLN A 46 -5.60 -3.09 -2.11
N LEU A 47 -6.02 -3.96 -1.17
CA LEU A 47 -5.18 -5.03 -0.63
C LEU A 47 -5.92 -6.37 -0.71
N ASP A 48 -5.22 -7.44 -1.06
CA ASP A 48 -5.76 -8.79 -1.12
C ASP A 48 -5.20 -9.71 -0.02
N GLY A 49 -4.03 -9.38 0.54
CA GLY A 49 -3.48 -10.13 1.67
C GLY A 49 -2.21 -9.53 2.26
N ILE A 50 -1.80 -10.14 3.38
CA ILE A 50 -0.60 -9.80 4.14
C ILE A 50 0.37 -10.97 4.05
N LEU A 51 1.63 -10.70 3.76
CA LEU A 51 2.68 -11.70 3.55
C LEU A 51 3.72 -11.75 4.66
N PHE A 52 3.95 -10.63 5.35
CA PHE A 52 4.99 -10.52 6.36
C PHE A 52 4.66 -9.40 7.34
N GLU A 53 4.95 -9.60 8.61
CA GLU A 53 4.84 -8.58 9.67
C GLU A 53 6.02 -8.71 10.63
N ASP A 54 6.66 -7.58 10.91
CA ASP A 54 7.71 -7.41 11.93
C ASP A 54 7.40 -6.13 12.69
N PHE A 55 6.65 -6.24 13.78
CA PHE A 55 6.25 -5.08 14.58
C PHE A 55 7.42 -4.38 15.25
N PRO A 56 8.42 -5.06 15.86
CA PRO A 56 9.60 -4.41 16.41
C PRO A 56 10.37 -3.53 15.42
N GLU A 57 10.51 -3.99 14.17
CA GLU A 57 11.18 -3.26 13.10
C GLU A 57 10.23 -2.33 12.32
N MET A 58 8.95 -2.29 12.70
CA MET A 58 7.87 -1.56 12.03
C MET A 58 7.79 -1.86 10.53
N LYS A 59 7.92 -3.12 10.14
CA LYS A 59 7.90 -3.58 8.75
C LYS A 59 6.70 -4.46 8.48
N ILE A 60 6.08 -4.25 7.32
CA ILE A 60 4.97 -5.08 6.85
C ILE A 60 5.03 -5.23 5.33
N ILE A 61 4.58 -6.39 4.85
CA ILE A 61 4.39 -6.64 3.41
C ILE A 61 2.95 -7.11 3.19
N GLY A 62 2.31 -6.49 2.22
CA GLY A 62 1.04 -6.92 1.67
C GLY A 62 1.12 -7.04 0.15
N TYR A 63 0.02 -7.46 -0.46
CA TYR A 63 -0.06 -7.54 -1.91
C TYR A 63 -1.44 -7.17 -2.44
N LYS A 64 -1.45 -6.82 -3.73
CA LYS A 64 -2.62 -6.65 -4.57
C LYS A 64 -2.48 -7.53 -5.82
N ASP A 65 -3.43 -8.42 -6.06
CA ASP A 65 -3.58 -9.12 -7.33
C ASP A 65 -4.37 -8.22 -8.28
N VAL A 66 -3.69 -7.68 -9.27
CA VAL A 66 -4.30 -6.75 -10.22
C VAL A 66 -5.05 -7.53 -11.28
N THR A 67 -6.35 -7.28 -11.40
CA THR A 67 -7.24 -8.04 -12.28
C THR A 67 -7.83 -7.18 -13.39
N GLU A 68 -8.40 -7.83 -14.42
CA GLU A 68 -9.15 -7.16 -15.49
C GLU A 68 -10.46 -6.50 -14.99
N LYS A 69 -10.88 -6.75 -13.74
CA LYS A 69 -12.10 -6.22 -13.12
C LYS A 69 -11.88 -4.94 -12.32
N GLU A 70 -10.66 -4.44 -12.25
CA GLU A 70 -10.36 -3.22 -11.52
C GLU A 70 -11.14 -2.02 -12.08
N PHE A 71 -11.62 -1.14 -11.21
CA PHE A 71 -12.48 0.00 -11.58
C PHE A 71 -11.85 0.93 -12.62
N TRP A 72 -10.54 1.00 -12.65
CA TRP A 72 -9.78 1.88 -13.55
C TRP A 72 -9.50 1.26 -14.94
N VAL A 73 -9.64 -0.06 -15.12
CA VAL A 73 -9.26 -0.76 -16.36
C VAL A 73 -9.92 -0.16 -17.60
N ARG A 74 -11.22 0.15 -17.53
CA ARG A 74 -11.94 0.75 -18.65
C ARG A 74 -11.46 2.14 -19.05
N GLY A 75 -10.93 2.91 -18.10
CA GLY A 75 -10.64 4.34 -18.28
C GLY A 75 -9.16 4.70 -18.23
N HIS A 76 -8.30 3.87 -17.66
CA HIS A 76 -6.88 4.21 -17.47
C HIS A 76 -5.93 3.15 -18.06
N MET A 77 -5.73 3.15 -19.41
CA MET A 77 -6.32 4.02 -20.42
C MET A 77 -7.08 3.15 -21.42
N PRO A 78 -8.07 3.67 -22.17
CA PRO A 78 -8.79 2.86 -23.14
C PRO A 78 -7.86 2.14 -24.11
N GLY A 79 -7.98 0.81 -24.20
CA GLY A 79 -7.14 -0.04 -25.06
C GLY A 79 -5.73 -0.33 -24.51
N PHE A 80 -5.35 0.25 -23.39
CA PHE A 80 -4.06 0.03 -22.74
C PHE A 80 -4.20 0.16 -21.21
N ALA A 81 -4.80 -0.84 -20.59
CA ALA A 81 -5.06 -0.82 -19.15
C ALA A 81 -3.76 -0.92 -18.35
N LEU A 82 -3.50 0.07 -17.50
CA LEU A 82 -2.42 0.02 -16.51
C LEU A 82 -2.88 0.65 -15.20
N MET A 83 -2.36 0.16 -14.08
CA MET A 83 -2.72 0.64 -12.76
C MET A 83 -2.32 2.11 -12.59
N PRO A 84 -3.24 3.02 -12.21
CA PRO A 84 -2.87 4.41 -11.93
C PRO A 84 -1.87 4.49 -10.79
N GLY A 85 -0.81 5.29 -10.93
CA GLY A 85 0.21 5.44 -9.90
C GLY A 85 -0.35 5.85 -8.53
N VAL A 86 -1.37 6.69 -8.53
CA VAL A 86 -2.05 7.11 -7.28
C VAL A 86 -2.77 5.96 -6.58
N VAL A 87 -3.22 4.94 -7.31
CA VAL A 87 -3.83 3.72 -6.72
C VAL A 87 -2.76 2.84 -6.08
N MET A 88 -1.53 2.82 -6.61
CA MET A 88 -0.39 2.16 -5.93
C MET A 88 -0.07 2.85 -4.59
N CYS A 89 -0.16 4.19 -4.53
CA CYS A 89 0.01 4.94 -3.29
C CYS A 89 -1.13 4.65 -2.30
N GLU A 90 -2.36 4.55 -2.78
CA GLU A 90 -3.51 4.16 -1.95
C GLU A 90 -3.33 2.77 -1.35
N ALA A 91 -2.88 1.78 -2.13
CA ALA A 91 -2.59 0.45 -1.63
C ALA A 91 -1.52 0.46 -0.52
N ALA A 92 -0.46 1.26 -0.68
CA ALA A 92 0.57 1.44 0.36
C ALA A 92 0.03 2.16 1.60
N ALA A 93 -0.85 3.15 1.43
CA ALA A 93 -1.51 3.84 2.53
C ALA A 93 -2.43 2.90 3.33
N GLN A 94 -3.20 2.05 2.64
CA GLN A 94 -4.04 1.03 3.27
C GLN A 94 -3.21 0.00 4.05
N LEU A 95 -2.06 -0.42 3.54
CA LEU A 95 -1.16 -1.33 4.25
C LEU A 95 -0.56 -0.67 5.50
N SER A 96 -0.18 0.61 5.40
CA SER A 96 0.28 1.40 6.56
C SER A 96 -0.81 1.56 7.61
N SER A 97 -2.05 1.82 7.18
CA SER A 97 -3.22 1.95 8.05
C SER A 97 -3.54 0.64 8.78
N TYR A 98 -3.60 -0.46 8.02
CA TYR A 98 -3.81 -1.81 8.59
C TYR A 98 -2.82 -2.09 9.71
N PHE A 99 -1.53 -1.89 9.44
CA PHE A 99 -0.46 -2.15 10.41
C PHE A 99 -0.58 -1.27 11.65
N ALA A 100 -0.83 0.01 11.46
CA ALA A 100 -0.92 0.97 12.55
C ALA A 100 -2.18 0.75 13.43
N VAL A 101 -3.32 0.35 12.86
CA VAL A 101 -4.54 0.00 13.59
C VAL A 101 -4.37 -1.33 14.32
N LYS A 102 -3.88 -2.36 13.64
CA LYS A 102 -3.67 -3.69 14.23
C LYS A 102 -2.83 -3.66 15.50
N TYR A 103 -1.81 -2.82 15.54
CA TYR A 103 -0.88 -2.68 16.67
C TYR A 103 -1.14 -1.44 17.54
N ASP A 104 -2.30 -0.80 17.40
CA ASP A 104 -2.71 0.40 18.15
C ASP A 104 -1.63 1.50 18.21
N MET A 105 -0.93 1.72 17.10
CA MET A 105 0.22 2.62 17.05
C MET A 105 -0.16 4.09 17.26
N LEU A 106 -1.39 4.49 16.91
CA LEU A 106 -1.86 5.88 16.98
C LEU A 106 -3.00 6.09 18.00
N GLY A 107 -3.50 5.02 18.65
CA GLY A 107 -4.59 5.11 19.59
C GLY A 107 -5.93 5.48 18.93
N CYS A 108 -6.15 5.03 17.69
CA CYS A 108 -7.38 5.29 16.94
C CYS A 108 -7.68 4.21 15.91
N ASP A 109 -8.95 4.05 15.55
CA ASP A 109 -9.41 3.05 14.59
C ASP A 109 -9.38 3.54 13.15
N VAL A 110 -9.29 4.86 12.93
CA VAL A 110 -9.29 5.46 11.60
C VAL A 110 -8.06 6.32 11.41
N ILE A 111 -7.27 5.98 10.40
CA ILE A 111 -6.07 6.71 10.05
C ILE A 111 -6.27 7.39 8.69
N GLY A 112 -6.12 8.70 8.68
CA GLY A 112 -6.15 9.51 7.47
C GLY A 112 -4.77 9.63 6.83
N LEU A 113 -4.76 9.73 5.52
CA LEU A 113 -3.56 10.04 4.75
C LEU A 113 -3.26 11.54 4.85
N GLY A 114 -2.31 11.90 5.72
CA GLY A 114 -1.92 13.29 6.00
C GLY A 114 -0.88 13.85 5.01
N GLY A 115 -0.31 13.02 4.15
CA GLY A 115 0.64 13.45 3.12
C GLY A 115 1.30 12.29 2.39
N ILE A 116 1.73 12.59 1.16
CA ILE A 116 2.54 11.70 0.31
C ILE A 116 3.72 12.53 -0.16
N GLU A 117 4.94 12.03 0.05
CA GLU A 117 6.15 12.76 -0.23
C GLU A 117 7.14 11.89 -1.04
N ASN A 118 7.98 12.54 -1.84
CA ASN A 118 9.09 11.90 -2.56
C ASN A 118 8.69 10.71 -3.44
N VAL A 119 7.45 10.65 -3.92
CA VAL A 119 6.97 9.54 -4.73
C VAL A 119 7.62 9.53 -6.10
N ARG A 120 8.03 8.36 -6.53
CA ARG A 120 8.58 8.09 -7.86
C ARG A 120 7.95 6.83 -8.45
N PHE A 121 7.28 6.99 -9.58
CA PHE A 121 6.79 5.88 -10.38
C PHE A 121 7.91 5.45 -11.34
N ARG A 122 8.29 4.17 -11.26
CA ARG A 122 9.46 3.61 -11.98
C ARG A 122 9.09 2.56 -13.01
N GLY A 123 7.89 2.02 -12.90
CA GLY A 123 7.37 0.98 -13.79
C GLY A 123 5.86 0.99 -13.83
N SER A 124 5.32 0.32 -14.84
CA SER A 124 3.88 0.12 -15.02
C SER A 124 3.46 -1.20 -14.39
N VAL A 125 2.23 -1.26 -13.89
CA VAL A 125 1.59 -2.47 -13.36
C VAL A 125 0.34 -2.75 -14.17
N PHE A 126 0.20 -3.97 -14.65
CA PHE A 126 -0.86 -4.38 -15.56
C PHE A 126 -1.78 -5.43 -14.92
N PRO A 127 -3.02 -5.56 -15.41
CA PRO A 127 -3.85 -6.71 -15.07
C PRO A 127 -3.13 -8.04 -15.31
N GLY A 128 -3.32 -9.00 -14.40
CA GLY A 128 -2.62 -10.27 -14.37
C GLY A 128 -1.32 -10.28 -13.56
N GLN A 129 -0.86 -9.13 -13.07
CA GLN A 129 0.34 -9.04 -12.23
C GLN A 129 -0.02 -8.92 -10.73
N ARG A 130 0.92 -9.35 -9.89
CA ARG A 130 0.85 -9.12 -8.44
C ARG A 130 1.77 -7.96 -8.05
N LEU A 131 1.20 -6.92 -7.43
CA LEU A 131 1.93 -5.84 -6.81
C LEU A 131 2.23 -6.21 -5.35
N ILE A 132 3.50 -6.45 -5.03
CA ILE A 132 3.99 -6.61 -3.66
C ILE A 132 4.25 -5.23 -3.09
N ILE A 133 3.70 -4.94 -1.92
CA ILE A 133 3.83 -3.64 -1.26
C ILE A 133 4.59 -3.85 0.04
N MET A 134 5.69 -3.14 0.21
CA MET A 134 6.49 -3.13 1.42
C MET A 134 6.35 -1.77 2.11
N VAL A 135 6.12 -1.77 3.41
CA VAL A 135 6.05 -0.56 4.23
C VAL A 135 6.95 -0.70 5.43
N GLN A 136 7.65 0.38 5.76
CA GLN A 136 8.43 0.51 6.99
C GLN A 136 8.12 1.83 7.69
N GLY A 137 7.66 1.75 8.94
CA GLY A 137 7.56 2.91 9.81
C GLY A 137 8.94 3.49 10.10
N THR A 138 9.09 4.81 9.96
CA THR A 138 10.37 5.50 10.19
C THR A 138 10.32 6.44 11.38
N ARG A 139 9.13 6.93 11.71
CA ARG A 139 8.90 7.79 12.87
C ARG A 139 7.47 7.61 13.35
N LEU A 140 7.30 7.39 14.65
CA LEU A 140 6.02 7.25 15.30
C LEU A 140 5.91 8.24 16.46
N ARG A 141 4.75 8.92 16.55
CA ARG A 141 4.31 9.64 17.73
C ARG A 141 2.90 9.17 18.05
N HIS A 142 2.76 8.37 19.09
CA HIS A 142 1.44 7.87 19.56
C HIS A 142 0.46 9.05 19.78
N GLY A 143 -0.79 8.89 19.36
CA GLY A 143 -1.79 9.95 19.37
C GLY A 143 -1.53 11.12 18.43
N GLY A 144 -0.52 11.05 17.57
CA GLY A 144 -0.12 12.16 16.73
C GLY A 144 0.03 11.80 15.24
N LEU A 145 1.06 11.10 14.88
CA LEU A 145 1.34 10.78 13.48
C LEU A 145 2.31 9.61 13.33
N ILE A 146 2.28 8.98 12.17
CA ILE A 146 3.27 8.02 11.71
C ILE A 146 3.83 8.43 10.34
N TYR A 147 5.15 8.34 10.18
CA TYR A 147 5.81 8.41 8.87
C TYR A 147 6.25 7.03 8.47
N CYS A 148 6.02 6.68 7.20
CA CYS A 148 6.41 5.41 6.62
C CYS A 148 7.14 5.63 5.30
N LYS A 149 8.12 4.79 5.01
CA LYS A 149 8.61 4.55 3.65
C LYS A 149 7.81 3.43 3.04
N PHE A 150 7.60 3.49 1.73
CA PHE A 150 6.98 2.39 1.01
C PHE A 150 7.68 2.09 -0.31
N GLN A 151 7.53 0.86 -0.76
CA GLN A 151 7.99 0.37 -2.04
C GLN A 151 6.93 -0.57 -2.62
N GLY A 152 6.70 -0.47 -3.93
CA GLY A 152 5.88 -1.43 -4.68
C GLY A 152 6.75 -2.17 -5.70
N TRP A 153 6.58 -3.47 -5.78
CA TRP A 153 7.39 -4.38 -6.57
C TRP A 153 6.51 -5.32 -7.41
N VAL A 154 6.93 -5.56 -8.65
CA VAL A 154 6.36 -6.60 -9.53
C VAL A 154 7.52 -7.43 -10.04
N ASP A 155 7.45 -8.77 -9.86
CA ASP A 155 8.53 -9.69 -10.26
C ASP A 155 9.92 -9.25 -9.79
N GLN A 156 10.02 -8.75 -8.54
CA GLN A 156 11.22 -8.19 -7.93
C GLN A 156 11.79 -6.95 -8.66
N VAL A 157 11.00 -6.31 -9.50
CA VAL A 157 11.33 -5.02 -10.10
C VAL A 157 10.59 -3.91 -9.35
N LEU A 158 11.32 -2.89 -8.89
CA LEU A 158 10.74 -1.73 -8.20
C LEU A 158 9.91 -0.89 -9.18
N VAL A 159 8.61 -0.77 -8.92
CA VAL A 159 7.69 0.00 -9.78
C VAL A 159 7.27 1.34 -9.17
N VAL A 160 7.27 1.45 -7.84
CA VAL A 160 6.99 2.70 -7.12
C VAL A 160 7.74 2.72 -5.79
N ASP A 161 8.15 3.89 -5.35
CA ASP A 161 8.65 4.14 -3.99
C ASP A 161 8.28 5.56 -3.55
N GLY A 162 8.21 5.76 -2.23
CA GLY A 162 7.89 7.07 -1.65
C GLY A 162 7.76 7.03 -0.14
N GLU A 163 7.18 8.08 0.40
CA GLU A 163 6.93 8.26 1.82
C GLU A 163 5.47 8.63 2.06
N LEU A 164 4.90 8.14 3.16
CA LEU A 164 3.53 8.38 3.59
C LEU A 164 3.53 8.98 4.99
N LYS A 165 2.54 9.83 5.26
CA LYS A 165 2.25 10.35 6.58
C LYS A 165 0.83 9.96 6.96
N GLY A 166 0.68 9.17 8.02
CA GLY A 166 -0.60 8.82 8.63
C GLY A 166 -0.91 9.74 9.81
N VAL A 167 -2.16 10.14 9.95
CA VAL A 167 -2.68 10.96 11.05
C VAL A 167 -3.97 10.35 11.62
N PRO A 168 -4.18 10.38 12.95
CA PRO A 168 -5.42 9.86 13.55
C PRO A 168 -6.62 10.76 13.19
N LEU A 169 -7.77 10.14 12.95
CA LEU A 169 -9.04 10.81 12.64
C LEU A 169 -10.07 10.50 13.75
N PHE A 170 -9.86 11.01 14.96
CA PHE A 170 -10.69 10.70 16.13
C PHE A 170 -12.18 11.06 15.94
N GLU A 171 -12.48 12.20 15.31
CA GLU A 171 -13.87 12.59 15.05
C GLU A 171 -14.56 11.72 13.98
N ALA A 172 -13.77 11.15 13.05
CA ALA A 172 -14.29 10.27 12.04
C ALA A 172 -14.67 8.90 12.60
N SER A 173 -13.93 8.36 13.57
CA SER A 173 -14.23 7.09 14.21
C SER A 173 -15.58 7.12 14.92
N GLU A 174 -15.96 8.24 15.57
CA GLU A 174 -17.27 8.42 16.19
C GLU A 174 -18.41 8.42 15.16
N ARG A 175 -18.18 8.93 13.96
CA ARG A 175 -19.18 8.98 12.88
C ARG A 175 -19.31 7.65 12.15
N ILE A 176 -18.19 6.98 11.87
CA ILE A 176 -18.15 5.68 11.17
C ILE A 176 -18.74 4.57 12.04
N GLY A 177 -18.46 4.58 13.35
CA GLY A 177 -19.02 3.61 14.29
C GLY A 177 -20.55 3.69 14.46
N ARG A 178 -21.19 4.76 13.96
CA ARG A 178 -22.66 4.92 13.94
C ARG A 178 -23.30 4.52 12.60
N ALA A 179 -22.54 4.43 11.54
CA ALA A 179 -23.00 3.90 10.25
C ALA A 179 -22.93 2.37 10.32
N LYS A 180 -24.05 1.70 10.65
CA LYS A 180 -24.13 0.25 10.45
C LYS A 180 -23.84 -0.04 8.99
N PRO A 181 -22.96 -1.01 8.66
CA PRO A 181 -22.84 -1.46 7.29
C PRO A 181 -24.21 -1.97 6.84
N ASP A 182 -24.66 -1.53 5.65
CA ASP A 182 -25.84 -2.10 5.03
C ASP A 182 -25.61 -3.60 4.86
N PRO A 183 -26.60 -4.44 5.17
CA PRO A 183 -26.47 -5.87 4.96
C PRO A 183 -26.28 -6.14 3.46
N VAL A 184 -25.20 -6.80 3.12
CA VAL A 184 -24.89 -7.29 1.77
C VAL A 184 -25.78 -8.48 1.47
#